data_c0cd7652c0901adb1bb969b959df9bf1
#
_entry.id   c0cd7652c0901adb1bb969b959df9bf1
#
_cell.length_a   1.000
_cell.length_b   1.000
_cell.length_c   1.000
_cell.angle_alpha   90.00
_cell.angle_beta   90.00
_cell.angle_gamma   90.00
#
_symmetry.space_group_name_H-M   'P 1'
#
loop_
_entity.id
_entity.type
_entity.pdbx_description
1 polymer ?
#
loop_
_entity_poly.entity_id
_entity_poly.type
_entity_poly.pdbx_seq_one_letter_code
_entity_poly.pdbx_strand_id
1 'polypeptide(L)'
;YNKYDTCYINITPNTGYQFDALLENGDTITKQNQYSFIVLSDRHFEACLSEIPIYYQITAETSPSPGGVITGTGQYLEDETCTLQIIPNSGYIYEGLYENEELVTTETTYSFTANSDRHFIAKFSLQINYYQVTADITPDNAGTITGLGAYQEGDVCNITVTINEGYHFIALKENGEIVSEESDYSFIVDSDRHFVAEFKLQEFNVSLSANPEEGGYVSGGGTYQYGTTVYAIANPNKDYTFLNWTNEEGEIVSTSPQYIFEVKNDINLIANFIYVDNILESNYTNFSIYPNPASDFIIVENDNSDQYDMTIYDMTGKVILKKQIDSIKNRINIGELPDGTYIISFNNKTYYKLIINSL
;
A
#
# COMPACT_ATOMS: atom_id res chain seq x y z
N TYR A 1 87.40 -40.60 48.89
CA TYR A 1 88.36 -40.83 47.78
C TYR A 1 89.81 -40.63 48.31
N ASN A 2 90.78 -41.46 47.86
CA ASN A 2 92.19 -41.25 48.15
C ASN A 2 92.79 -40.26 47.14
N LYS A 3 94.00 -39.71 47.49
CA LYS A 3 94.72 -38.89 46.57
C LYS A 3 95.10 -39.71 45.31
N TYR A 4 94.76 -39.14 44.11
CA TYR A 4 94.91 -39.73 42.77
C TYR A 4 93.76 -40.68 42.34
N ASP A 5 92.73 -40.89 43.17
CA ASP A 5 91.52 -41.60 42.70
C ASP A 5 90.78 -40.76 41.67
N THR A 6 90.06 -41.40 40.80
CA THR A 6 89.12 -40.72 39.87
C THR A 6 87.76 -40.62 40.59
N CYS A 7 87.31 -39.41 40.83
CA CYS A 7 85.98 -39.16 41.38
C CYS A 7 84.97 -38.91 40.21
N TYR A 8 83.81 -39.48 40.34
CA TYR A 8 82.69 -39.30 39.40
C TYR A 8 81.55 -38.64 40.12
N ILE A 9 81.09 -37.52 39.62
CA ILE A 9 79.88 -36.80 40.09
C ILE A 9 78.81 -37.05 39.06
N ASN A 10 77.68 -37.62 39.47
CA ASN A 10 76.44 -37.73 38.67
C ASN A 10 75.39 -36.83 39.33
N ILE A 11 74.78 -35.96 38.54
CA ILE A 11 73.71 -35.05 38.99
C ILE A 11 72.41 -35.57 38.41
N THR A 12 71.41 -35.84 39.25
CA THR A 12 70.06 -36.25 38.82
C THR A 12 69.08 -35.26 39.47
N PRO A 13 68.62 -34.31 38.70
CA PRO A 13 67.61 -33.43 39.20
C PRO A 13 66.36 -34.16 39.65
N ASN A 14 65.70 -33.63 40.64
CA ASN A 14 64.35 -34.07 40.99
C ASN A 14 63.34 -33.72 39.90
N THR A 15 62.21 -34.43 39.88
CA THR A 15 61.07 -34.09 38.97
C THR A 15 60.74 -32.62 39.05
N GLY A 16 60.59 -31.96 37.92
CA GLY A 16 60.30 -30.51 37.84
C GLY A 16 61.51 -29.60 37.78
N TYR A 17 62.74 -30.15 37.92
CA TYR A 17 64.00 -29.38 37.82
C TYR A 17 64.90 -29.90 36.70
N GLN A 18 65.64 -28.98 36.09
CA GLN A 18 66.74 -29.27 35.15
C GLN A 18 68.04 -28.85 35.74
N PHE A 19 69.11 -29.57 35.32
CA PHE A 19 70.50 -29.20 35.70
C PHE A 19 71.01 -28.13 34.77
N ASP A 20 71.50 -27.02 35.34
CA ASP A 20 71.99 -25.89 34.56
C ASP A 20 73.49 -25.91 34.49
N ALA A 21 74.21 -26.12 35.66
CA ALA A 21 75.61 -26.10 35.73
C ALA A 21 76.16 -26.74 37.06
N LEU A 22 77.36 -27.33 37.01
CA LEU A 22 78.17 -27.62 38.16
C LEU A 22 79.18 -26.49 38.35
N LEU A 23 79.24 -25.91 39.50
CA LEU A 23 80.15 -24.83 39.85
C LEU A 23 81.23 -25.35 40.83
N GLU A 24 82.39 -24.71 40.73
CA GLU A 24 83.46 -24.77 41.77
C GLU A 24 83.99 -23.35 42.02
N ASN A 25 83.95 -22.90 43.27
CA ASN A 25 84.29 -21.53 43.66
C ASN A 25 83.55 -20.43 42.90
N GLY A 26 82.31 -20.70 42.44
CA GLY A 26 81.53 -19.83 41.66
C GLY A 26 81.69 -19.89 40.13
N ASP A 27 82.73 -20.63 39.64
CA ASP A 27 82.92 -20.75 38.20
C ASP A 27 82.30 -22.03 37.66
N THR A 28 81.72 -21.96 36.46
CA THR A 28 81.09 -23.12 35.79
C THR A 28 82.11 -24.09 35.33
N ILE A 29 82.08 -25.31 35.86
CA ILE A 29 82.91 -26.41 35.46
C ILE A 29 82.36 -27.20 34.30
N THR A 30 81.06 -27.53 34.38
CA THR A 30 80.37 -28.30 33.33
C THR A 30 78.92 -28.02 33.36
N LYS A 31 78.23 -28.18 32.19
CA LYS A 31 76.79 -28.24 31.98
C LYS A 31 76.26 -29.65 31.71
N GLN A 32 77.17 -30.63 31.82
CA GLN A 32 76.81 -32.04 31.67
C GLN A 32 76.47 -32.67 33.01
N ASN A 33 75.48 -33.51 33.11
CA ASN A 33 75.06 -34.14 34.37
C ASN A 33 76.11 -35.14 34.92
N GLN A 34 77.22 -35.35 34.22
CA GLN A 34 78.30 -36.17 34.64
C GLN A 34 79.60 -35.35 34.60
N TYR A 35 80.39 -35.44 35.65
CA TYR A 35 81.70 -34.84 35.73
C TYR A 35 82.66 -35.77 36.42
N SER A 36 83.88 -35.87 35.92
CA SER A 36 84.93 -36.69 36.57
C SER A 36 86.22 -35.90 36.65
N PHE A 37 86.95 -36.17 37.73
CA PHE A 37 88.24 -35.51 37.96
C PHE A 37 89.15 -36.43 38.81
N ILE A 38 90.47 -36.18 38.77
CA ILE A 38 91.43 -36.83 39.67
C ILE A 38 91.50 -36.05 40.95
N VAL A 39 91.37 -36.71 42.11
CA VAL A 39 91.40 -36.09 43.43
C VAL A 39 92.86 -35.74 43.81
N LEU A 40 93.18 -34.46 43.87
CA LEU A 40 94.47 -33.93 44.29
C LEU A 40 94.42 -33.20 45.61
N SER A 41 93.23 -32.64 45.95
CA SER A 41 92.93 -31.90 47.16
C SER A 41 91.42 -31.92 47.43
N ASP A 42 90.94 -31.39 48.58
CA ASP A 42 89.57 -31.23 48.88
C ASP A 42 88.96 -30.24 47.90
N ARG A 43 87.75 -30.54 47.38
CA ARG A 43 87.06 -29.74 46.41
C ARG A 43 85.59 -29.64 46.87
N HIS A 44 84.99 -28.45 46.63
CA HIS A 44 83.59 -28.21 46.92
C HIS A 44 82.91 -27.85 45.59
N PHE A 45 81.77 -28.51 45.34
CA PHE A 45 81.00 -28.28 44.15
C PHE A 45 79.62 -27.94 44.51
N GLU A 46 78.98 -27.01 43.73
CA GLU A 46 77.62 -26.61 43.82
C GLU A 46 76.91 -26.97 42.51
N ALA A 47 75.79 -27.67 42.60
CA ALA A 47 74.92 -27.97 41.46
C ALA A 47 73.82 -26.92 41.39
N CYS A 48 73.83 -26.14 40.33
CA CYS A 48 72.75 -25.22 40.02
C CYS A 48 71.66 -25.95 39.25
N LEU A 49 70.43 -25.74 39.72
CA LEU A 49 69.19 -26.29 39.16
C LEU A 49 68.17 -25.22 38.99
N SER A 50 67.45 -25.24 37.87
CA SER A 50 66.29 -24.38 37.65
C SER A 50 65.01 -25.20 37.51
N GLU A 51 63.87 -24.59 37.76
CA GLU A 51 62.57 -25.22 37.54
C GLU A 51 62.35 -25.34 36.01
N ILE A 52 61.77 -26.44 35.59
CA ILE A 52 61.30 -26.61 34.21
C ILE A 52 59.99 -25.86 34.11
N PRO A 53 59.92 -24.81 33.24
CA PRO A 53 58.70 -24.05 33.12
C PRO A 53 57.56 -24.92 32.54
N ILE A 54 56.43 -24.92 33.20
CA ILE A 54 55.21 -25.55 32.74
C ILE A 54 54.44 -24.52 31.91
N TYR A 55 53.99 -24.93 30.71
CA TYR A 55 53.20 -24.11 29.81
C TYR A 55 51.87 -24.78 29.55
N TYR A 56 50.83 -23.96 29.51
CA TYR A 56 49.47 -24.36 29.13
C TYR A 56 49.09 -23.73 27.81
N GLN A 57 48.37 -24.48 26.97
CA GLN A 57 47.88 -24.03 25.68
C GLN A 57 46.45 -23.47 25.81
N ILE A 58 46.30 -22.22 25.53
CA ILE A 58 44.98 -21.54 25.50
C ILE A 58 44.57 -21.37 24.05
N THR A 59 43.43 -21.96 23.66
CA THR A 59 42.87 -21.90 22.31
C THR A 59 41.47 -21.33 22.34
N ALA A 60 41.04 -20.73 21.25
CA ALA A 60 39.66 -20.27 21.09
C ALA A 60 39.26 -20.27 19.64
N GLU A 61 37.98 -20.47 19.38
CA GLU A 61 37.34 -20.34 18.08
C GLU A 61 36.05 -19.50 18.12
N THR A 62 35.61 -19.06 16.95
CA THR A 62 34.36 -18.30 16.82
C THR A 62 33.30 -19.15 16.15
N SER A 63 32.06 -19.05 16.61
CA SER A 63 30.92 -19.77 16.04
C SER A 63 29.73 -18.81 15.84
N PRO A 64 29.33 -18.56 14.57
CA PRO A 64 29.98 -18.99 13.32
C PRO A 64 31.35 -18.31 13.10
N SER A 65 32.20 -18.93 12.29
CA SER A 65 33.56 -18.40 12.01
C SER A 65 33.61 -16.92 11.58
N PRO A 66 32.68 -16.39 10.76
CA PRO A 66 32.70 -14.97 10.40
C PRO A 66 32.14 -14.04 11.51
N GLY A 67 31.70 -14.58 12.66
CA GLY A 67 31.02 -13.81 13.72
C GLY A 67 31.88 -12.77 14.42
N GLY A 68 33.19 -13.02 14.50
CA GLY A 68 34.10 -12.11 15.20
C GLY A 68 35.56 -12.61 15.20
N VAL A 69 36.37 -11.94 16.04
CA VAL A 69 37.78 -12.27 16.25
C VAL A 69 38.02 -12.42 17.75
N ILE A 70 38.84 -13.42 18.12
CA ILE A 70 39.35 -13.60 19.48
C ILE A 70 40.85 -13.39 19.46
N THR A 71 41.36 -12.62 20.37
CA THR A 71 42.79 -12.43 20.63
C THR A 71 43.17 -12.84 22.04
N GLY A 72 44.47 -13.02 22.32
CA GLY A 72 44.94 -13.45 23.63
C GLY A 72 45.07 -14.97 23.77
N THR A 73 44.94 -15.76 22.67
CA THR A 73 45.23 -17.18 22.63
C THR A 73 46.73 -17.40 22.50
N GLY A 74 47.25 -18.55 22.99
CA GLY A 74 48.67 -18.87 22.91
C GLY A 74 49.14 -19.82 24.04
N GLN A 75 50.45 -19.87 24.22
CA GLN A 75 51.09 -20.57 25.35
C GLN A 75 51.31 -19.57 26.49
N TYR A 76 50.96 -19.95 27.68
CA TYR A 76 51.13 -19.19 28.92
C TYR A 76 51.90 -20.05 29.94
N LEU A 77 52.77 -19.40 30.71
CA LEU A 77 53.41 -20.05 31.86
C LEU A 77 52.33 -20.40 32.91
N GLU A 78 52.59 -21.45 33.67
CA GLU A 78 51.80 -21.72 34.86
C GLU A 78 51.70 -20.49 35.74
N ASP A 79 50.48 -20.22 36.24
CA ASP A 79 50.12 -19.05 37.03
C ASP A 79 50.20 -17.68 36.30
N GLU A 80 50.54 -17.67 35.00
CA GLU A 80 50.45 -16.44 34.20
C GLU A 80 48.96 -16.04 33.94
N THR A 81 48.70 -14.77 33.95
CA THR A 81 47.36 -14.23 33.64
C THR A 81 47.16 -14.19 32.13
N CYS A 82 46.18 -14.96 31.63
CA CYS A 82 45.70 -14.90 30.26
C CYS A 82 44.50 -13.96 30.17
N THR A 83 44.45 -13.10 29.15
CA THR A 83 43.30 -12.23 28.88
C THR A 83 42.86 -12.44 27.41
N LEU A 84 41.67 -13.00 27.25
CA LEU A 84 41.00 -13.10 25.96
C LEU A 84 40.21 -11.80 25.69
N GLN A 85 40.31 -11.31 24.45
CA GLN A 85 39.51 -10.19 23.97
C GLN A 85 38.72 -10.61 22.75
N ILE A 86 37.41 -10.40 22.81
CA ILE A 86 36.44 -10.78 21.78
C ILE A 86 35.95 -9.53 21.07
N ILE A 87 36.02 -9.50 19.75
CA ILE A 87 35.63 -8.38 18.90
C ILE A 87 34.61 -8.89 17.88
N PRO A 88 33.32 -8.51 18.00
CA PRO A 88 32.33 -8.85 16.99
C PRO A 88 32.65 -8.21 15.63
N ASN A 89 32.45 -8.94 14.56
CA ASN A 89 32.45 -8.36 13.22
C ASN A 89 31.18 -7.59 12.93
N SER A 90 31.23 -6.67 11.95
CA SER A 90 30.04 -5.93 11.51
C SER A 90 28.90 -6.87 11.12
N GLY A 91 27.68 -6.58 11.59
CA GLY A 91 26.50 -7.40 11.35
C GLY A 91 26.37 -8.61 12.29
N TYR A 92 27.20 -8.72 13.33
CA TYR A 92 27.11 -9.78 14.33
C TYR A 92 26.99 -9.22 15.75
N ILE A 93 26.24 -9.93 16.57
CA ILE A 93 26.08 -9.69 18.00
C ILE A 93 26.82 -10.80 18.75
N TYR A 94 27.71 -10.43 19.71
CA TYR A 94 28.35 -11.38 20.60
C TYR A 94 27.35 -11.86 21.65
N GLU A 95 27.19 -13.19 21.78
CA GLU A 95 26.27 -13.81 22.73
C GLU A 95 26.95 -14.28 24.00
N GLY A 96 28.23 -14.68 23.91
CA GLY A 96 28.97 -15.15 25.06
C GLY A 96 30.16 -16.02 24.72
N LEU A 97 31.09 -16.14 25.67
CA LEU A 97 32.22 -17.05 25.65
C LEU A 97 31.85 -18.34 26.39
N TYR A 98 32.10 -19.48 25.77
CA TYR A 98 31.76 -20.79 26.29
C TYR A 98 33.01 -21.65 26.43
N GLU A 99 33.02 -22.51 27.43
CA GLU A 99 33.99 -23.58 27.62
C GLU A 99 33.23 -24.87 27.96
N ASN A 100 33.51 -25.97 27.27
CA ASN A 100 32.79 -27.24 27.46
C ASN A 100 31.28 -27.10 27.39
N GLU A 101 30.76 -26.23 26.49
CA GLU A 101 29.35 -25.90 26.28
C GLU A 101 28.72 -25.07 27.42
N GLU A 102 29.45 -24.75 28.50
CA GLU A 102 28.99 -23.88 29.56
C GLU A 102 29.37 -22.42 29.30
N LEU A 103 28.43 -21.48 29.59
CA LEU A 103 28.68 -20.04 29.47
C LEU A 103 29.66 -19.58 30.53
N VAL A 104 30.81 -19.03 30.10
CA VAL A 104 31.82 -18.46 30.97
C VAL A 104 31.57 -17.00 31.27
N THR A 105 31.29 -16.20 30.22
CA THR A 105 31.01 -14.77 30.34
C THR A 105 30.29 -14.24 29.12
N THR A 106 29.54 -13.15 29.29
CA THR A 106 28.98 -12.32 28.20
C THR A 106 29.79 -11.03 27.98
N GLU A 107 30.83 -10.80 28.79
CA GLU A 107 31.71 -9.65 28.60
C GLU A 107 32.69 -9.92 27.46
N THR A 108 33.06 -8.86 26.74
CA THR A 108 33.99 -8.96 25.61
C THR A 108 35.44 -9.13 26.02
N THR A 109 35.72 -9.14 27.32
CA THR A 109 37.06 -9.38 27.89
C THR A 109 36.94 -10.40 29.01
N TYR A 110 37.78 -11.43 28.98
CA TYR A 110 37.84 -12.47 30.00
C TYR A 110 39.27 -12.75 30.40
N SER A 111 39.55 -12.58 31.72
CA SER A 111 40.89 -12.82 32.28
C SER A 111 40.83 -13.96 33.31
N PHE A 112 41.84 -14.83 33.25
CA PHE A 112 42.01 -15.97 34.16
C PHE A 112 43.47 -16.34 34.32
N THR A 113 43.79 -17.15 35.33
CA THR A 113 45.13 -17.69 35.56
C THR A 113 45.29 -19.02 34.79
N ALA A 114 46.38 -19.15 34.04
CA ALA A 114 46.71 -20.37 33.31
C ALA A 114 47.16 -21.46 34.26
N ASN A 115 46.34 -22.51 34.43
CA ASN A 115 46.60 -23.66 35.30
C ASN A 115 46.28 -25.01 34.64
N SER A 116 45.82 -24.98 33.38
CA SER A 116 45.55 -26.11 32.51
C SER A 116 45.41 -25.65 31.08
N ASP A 117 45.47 -26.58 30.13
CA ASP A 117 45.03 -26.35 28.76
C ASP A 117 43.56 -26.07 28.73
N ARG A 118 43.13 -25.02 27.97
CA ARG A 118 41.75 -24.58 27.86
C ARG A 118 41.39 -24.27 26.41
N HIS A 119 40.11 -24.55 26.06
CA HIS A 119 39.55 -24.29 24.77
C HIS A 119 38.20 -23.53 24.90
N PHE A 120 38.10 -22.39 24.23
CA PHE A 120 36.95 -21.55 24.29
C PHE A 120 36.24 -21.41 22.96
N ILE A 121 34.92 -21.19 22.99
CA ILE A 121 34.08 -20.88 21.82
C ILE A 121 33.36 -19.58 22.08
N ALA A 122 33.65 -18.54 21.30
CA ALA A 122 32.82 -17.31 21.30
C ALA A 122 31.67 -17.49 20.33
N LYS A 123 30.45 -17.39 20.82
CA LYS A 123 29.23 -17.49 20.02
C LYS A 123 28.73 -16.13 19.61
N PHE A 124 28.26 -16.07 18.35
CA PHE A 124 27.71 -14.88 17.74
C PHE A 124 26.41 -15.20 17.01
N SER A 125 25.50 -14.24 16.89
CA SER A 125 24.33 -14.28 16.03
C SER A 125 24.37 -13.14 15.01
N LEU A 126 23.66 -13.31 13.90
CA LEU A 126 23.47 -12.22 12.93
C LEU A 126 22.63 -11.11 13.57
N GLN A 127 23.06 -9.88 13.42
CA GLN A 127 22.23 -8.71 13.75
C GLN A 127 21.20 -8.55 12.64
N ILE A 128 19.94 -8.76 12.99
CA ILE A 128 18.81 -8.57 12.07
C ILE A 128 18.20 -7.20 12.36
N ASN A 129 18.29 -6.29 11.40
CA ASN A 129 17.64 -5.00 11.48
C ASN A 129 16.26 -5.08 10.84
N TYR A 130 15.26 -4.43 11.45
CA TYR A 130 13.92 -4.29 10.90
C TYR A 130 13.61 -2.81 10.73
N TYR A 131 13.00 -2.50 9.59
CA TYR A 131 12.56 -1.15 9.26
C TYR A 131 11.07 -1.10 9.03
N GLN A 132 10.46 0.02 9.37
CA GLN A 132 9.03 0.26 9.22
C GLN A 132 8.75 0.94 7.88
N VAL A 133 7.81 0.36 7.13
CA VAL A 133 7.22 0.96 5.93
C VAL A 133 5.81 1.40 6.26
N THR A 134 5.56 2.69 6.18
CA THR A 134 4.27 3.32 6.50
C THR A 134 3.78 4.18 5.35
N ALA A 135 2.50 4.47 5.29
CA ALA A 135 1.96 5.40 4.32
C ALA A 135 0.68 6.08 4.80
N ASP A 136 0.44 7.29 4.29
CA ASP A 136 -0.80 8.03 4.39
C ASP A 136 -1.48 8.11 3.03
N ILE A 137 -2.77 8.42 3.04
CA ILE A 137 -3.61 8.59 1.84
C ILE A 137 -4.20 9.99 1.87
N THR A 138 -4.12 10.70 0.75
CA THR A 138 -4.68 12.05 0.64
C THR A 138 -5.57 12.20 -0.60
N PRO A 139 -6.88 12.47 -0.44
CA PRO A 139 -7.64 12.51 0.82
C PRO A 139 -7.90 11.11 1.41
N ASP A 140 -8.15 11.00 2.72
CA ASP A 140 -8.19 9.76 3.50
C ASP A 140 -9.10 8.65 2.94
N ASN A 141 -10.17 9.02 2.26
CA ASN A 141 -11.17 8.09 1.72
C ASN A 141 -10.95 7.73 0.24
N ALA A 142 -9.83 8.14 -0.34
CA ALA A 142 -9.61 8.02 -1.79
C ALA A 142 -9.15 6.63 -2.24
N GLY A 143 -8.69 5.79 -1.33
CA GLY A 143 -8.20 4.46 -1.67
C GLY A 143 -7.74 3.66 -0.45
N THR A 144 -6.99 2.59 -0.70
CA THR A 144 -6.30 1.80 0.31
C THR A 144 -4.89 1.46 -0.14
N ILE A 145 -4.00 1.21 0.81
CA ILE A 145 -2.62 0.80 0.55
C ILE A 145 -2.35 -0.51 1.28
N THR A 146 -1.71 -1.44 0.59
CA THR A 146 -1.22 -2.70 1.14
C THR A 146 0.28 -2.81 0.99
N GLY A 147 0.91 -3.79 1.69
CA GLY A 147 2.37 -3.94 1.67
C GLY A 147 3.08 -3.10 2.73
N LEU A 148 2.34 -2.51 3.69
CA LEU A 148 2.92 -1.76 4.81
C LEU A 148 3.27 -2.68 5.97
N GLY A 149 4.26 -2.30 6.81
CA GLY A 149 4.65 -3.04 8.00
C GLY A 149 6.15 -3.06 8.25
N ALA A 150 6.58 -4.02 9.08
CA ALA A 150 7.98 -4.24 9.41
C ALA A 150 8.62 -5.23 8.44
N TYR A 151 9.75 -4.86 7.88
CA TYR A 151 10.55 -5.67 6.95
C TYR A 151 11.97 -5.83 7.48
N GLN A 152 12.58 -6.96 7.22
CA GLN A 152 14.00 -7.14 7.48
C GLN A 152 14.82 -6.34 6.47
N GLU A 153 15.97 -5.82 6.89
CA GLU A 153 16.94 -5.20 5.98
C GLU A 153 17.27 -6.12 4.80
N GLY A 154 17.15 -5.59 3.59
CA GLY A 154 17.35 -6.34 2.35
C GLY A 154 16.12 -7.05 1.79
N ASP A 155 14.99 -7.08 2.52
CA ASP A 155 13.73 -7.60 1.99
C ASP A 155 13.18 -6.71 0.85
N VAL A 156 12.39 -7.32 -0.02
CA VAL A 156 11.64 -6.58 -1.03
C VAL A 156 10.27 -6.22 -0.47
N CYS A 157 9.99 -4.93 -0.37
CA CYS A 157 8.66 -4.42 -0.09
C CYS A 157 7.90 -4.16 -1.40
N ASN A 158 6.66 -4.64 -1.47
CA ASN A 158 5.74 -4.39 -2.58
C ASN A 158 4.53 -3.62 -2.05
N ILE A 159 4.43 -2.36 -2.42
CA ILE A 159 3.28 -1.50 -2.11
C ILE A 159 2.29 -1.61 -3.26
N THR A 160 1.01 -1.84 -2.94
CA THR A 160 -0.09 -1.78 -3.91
C THR A 160 -1.14 -0.78 -3.43
N VAL A 161 -1.47 0.18 -4.29
CA VAL A 161 -2.49 1.19 -4.08
C VAL A 161 -3.78 0.76 -4.79
N THR A 162 -4.89 0.70 -4.05
CA THR A 162 -6.22 0.45 -4.60
C THR A 162 -7.03 1.74 -4.58
N ILE A 163 -7.64 2.08 -5.71
CA ILE A 163 -8.35 3.34 -5.91
C ILE A 163 -9.83 3.14 -5.61
N ASN A 164 -10.41 4.00 -4.79
CA ASN A 164 -11.85 4.00 -4.54
C ASN A 164 -12.61 4.69 -5.69
N GLU A 165 -13.90 4.34 -5.81
CA GLU A 165 -14.78 4.88 -6.85
C GLU A 165 -14.83 6.42 -6.79
N GLY A 166 -14.77 7.05 -7.94
CA GLY A 166 -14.77 8.51 -8.08
C GLY A 166 -13.43 9.19 -7.91
N TYR A 167 -12.37 8.46 -7.60
CA TYR A 167 -11.02 9.01 -7.47
C TYR A 167 -10.12 8.59 -8.63
N HIS A 168 -9.08 9.36 -8.81
CA HIS A 168 -7.96 9.06 -9.69
C HIS A 168 -6.66 9.13 -8.88
N PHE A 169 -5.84 8.08 -8.97
CA PHE A 169 -4.53 8.07 -8.34
C PHE A 169 -3.58 8.99 -9.11
N ILE A 170 -2.89 9.87 -8.40
CA ILE A 170 -1.94 10.81 -9.00
C ILE A 170 -0.53 10.27 -8.89
N ALA A 171 -0.08 9.98 -7.67
CA ALA A 171 1.28 9.50 -7.42
C ALA A 171 1.45 8.96 -6.00
N LEU A 172 2.43 8.09 -5.85
CA LEU A 172 3.04 7.75 -4.57
C LEU A 172 4.24 8.67 -4.36
N LYS A 173 4.29 9.36 -3.23
CA LYS A 173 5.36 10.29 -2.87
C LYS A 173 6.10 9.84 -1.62
N GLU A 174 7.37 10.17 -1.56
CA GLU A 174 8.21 10.06 -0.37
C GLU A 174 8.95 11.37 -0.18
N ASN A 175 8.92 11.94 1.03
CA ASN A 175 9.52 13.25 1.36
C ASN A 175 9.07 14.38 0.41
N GLY A 176 7.85 14.27 -0.15
CA GLY A 176 7.29 15.26 -1.10
C GLY A 176 7.66 15.04 -2.57
N GLU A 177 8.59 14.11 -2.86
CA GLU A 177 8.99 13.77 -4.23
C GLU A 177 8.22 12.55 -4.74
N ILE A 178 7.89 12.53 -6.05
CA ILE A 178 7.20 11.41 -6.69
C ILE A 178 8.17 10.23 -6.82
N VAL A 179 7.79 9.07 -6.26
CA VAL A 179 8.53 7.82 -6.41
C VAL A 179 7.86 6.85 -7.38
N SER A 180 6.54 6.97 -7.59
CA SER A 180 5.78 6.21 -8.58
C SER A 180 4.50 6.94 -8.98
N GLU A 181 4.13 6.87 -10.27
CA GLU A 181 2.80 7.22 -10.79
C GLU A 181 1.95 5.97 -11.06
N GLU A 182 2.54 4.78 -10.89
CA GLU A 182 1.84 3.50 -10.99
C GLU A 182 1.32 3.05 -9.61
N SER A 183 0.22 2.29 -9.61
CA SER A 183 -0.41 1.77 -8.40
C SER A 183 0.43 0.73 -7.66
N ASP A 184 1.40 0.13 -8.34
CA ASP A 184 2.34 -0.84 -7.77
C ASP A 184 3.74 -0.25 -7.71
N TYR A 185 4.39 -0.35 -6.54
CA TYR A 185 5.75 0.13 -6.32
C TYR A 185 6.54 -0.86 -5.47
N SER A 186 7.73 -1.23 -5.94
CA SER A 186 8.61 -2.20 -5.27
C SER A 186 9.99 -1.62 -5.03
N PHE A 187 10.57 -1.91 -3.87
CA PHE A 187 11.92 -1.49 -3.51
C PHE A 187 12.55 -2.46 -2.50
N ILE A 188 13.89 -2.38 -2.35
CA ILE A 188 14.62 -3.10 -1.30
C ILE A 188 14.62 -2.22 -0.05
N VAL A 189 14.26 -2.80 1.09
CA VAL A 189 14.18 -2.09 2.38
C VAL A 189 15.56 -1.98 3.00
N ASP A 190 16.02 -0.76 3.22
CA ASP A 190 17.31 -0.39 3.82
C ASP A 190 17.18 0.62 4.96
N SER A 191 16.00 1.16 5.18
CA SER A 191 15.69 2.17 6.18
C SER A 191 14.18 2.25 6.45
N ASP A 192 13.77 2.95 7.51
CA ASP A 192 12.37 3.34 7.71
C ASP A 192 11.93 4.28 6.58
N ARG A 193 10.73 4.00 6.02
CA ARG A 193 10.18 4.78 4.91
C ARG A 193 8.74 5.15 5.17
N HIS A 194 8.38 6.38 4.75
CA HIS A 194 7.02 6.89 4.84
C HIS A 194 6.58 7.47 3.51
N PHE A 195 5.44 6.97 3.02
CA PHE A 195 4.87 7.35 1.73
C PHE A 195 3.57 8.13 1.91
N VAL A 196 3.22 8.91 0.88
CA VAL A 196 1.92 9.55 0.76
C VAL A 196 1.35 9.20 -0.62
N ALA A 197 0.21 8.51 -0.64
CA ALA A 197 -0.54 8.28 -1.86
C ALA A 197 -1.49 9.46 -2.11
N GLU A 198 -1.27 10.18 -3.20
CA GLU A 198 -2.10 11.32 -3.58
C GLU A 198 -3.14 10.92 -4.61
N PHE A 199 -4.36 11.43 -4.41
CA PHE A 199 -5.50 11.20 -5.29
C PHE A 199 -6.22 12.52 -5.57
N LYS A 200 -6.98 12.52 -6.67
CA LYS A 200 -7.88 13.61 -7.03
C LYS A 200 -9.27 13.05 -7.33
N LEU A 201 -10.33 13.74 -6.91
CA LEU A 201 -11.69 13.45 -7.36
C LEU A 201 -11.77 13.60 -8.88
N GLN A 202 -12.43 12.65 -9.54
CA GLN A 202 -12.74 12.72 -10.95
C GLN A 202 -13.75 13.85 -11.20
N GLU A 203 -13.64 14.46 -12.36
CA GLU A 203 -14.55 15.50 -12.82
C GLU A 203 -15.25 15.02 -14.09
N PHE A 204 -16.55 15.29 -14.17
CA PHE A 204 -17.42 14.88 -15.26
C PHE A 204 -18.19 16.06 -15.81
N ASN A 205 -18.52 16.00 -17.11
CA ASN A 205 -19.26 17.05 -17.77
C ASN A 205 -20.76 16.71 -17.81
N VAL A 206 -21.59 17.66 -17.41
CA VAL A 206 -23.04 17.61 -17.56
C VAL A 206 -23.42 18.55 -18.69
N SER A 207 -23.81 17.99 -19.84
CA SER A 207 -24.29 18.74 -21.00
C SER A 207 -25.82 18.75 -21.02
N LEU A 208 -26.39 19.92 -21.13
CA LEU A 208 -27.82 20.10 -21.19
C LEU A 208 -28.20 20.83 -22.49
N SER A 209 -29.24 20.36 -23.17
CA SER A 209 -29.78 21.00 -24.37
C SER A 209 -31.29 21.08 -24.36
N ALA A 210 -31.87 21.97 -25.15
CA ALA A 210 -33.31 22.12 -25.34
C ALA A 210 -33.70 21.55 -26.71
N ASN A 211 -34.86 20.89 -26.77
CA ASN A 211 -35.46 20.39 -28.01
C ASN A 211 -36.98 20.67 -28.05
N PRO A 212 -37.49 21.50 -28.99
CA PRO A 212 -36.71 22.35 -29.90
C PRO A 212 -35.94 23.44 -29.14
N GLU A 213 -34.90 24.02 -29.72
CA GLU A 213 -34.05 25.06 -29.11
C GLU A 213 -34.86 26.29 -28.71
N GLU A 214 -35.84 26.67 -29.54
CA GLU A 214 -36.78 27.75 -29.27
C GLU A 214 -37.81 27.41 -28.18
N GLY A 215 -37.93 26.14 -27.79
CA GLY A 215 -38.92 25.67 -26.81
C GLY A 215 -38.65 26.11 -25.38
N GLY A 216 -37.43 26.44 -25.07
CA GLY A 216 -37.05 26.83 -23.72
C GLY A 216 -35.57 26.98 -23.52
N TYR A 217 -35.18 27.27 -22.30
CA TYR A 217 -33.75 27.28 -21.92
C TYR A 217 -33.50 26.34 -20.74
N VAL A 218 -32.29 25.83 -20.68
CA VAL A 218 -31.86 24.90 -19.63
C VAL A 218 -30.73 25.51 -18.79
N SER A 219 -30.64 25.11 -17.54
CA SER A 219 -29.55 25.51 -16.64
C SER A 219 -29.15 24.37 -15.72
N GLY A 220 -27.91 24.42 -15.20
CA GLY A 220 -27.32 23.37 -14.35
C GLY A 220 -26.35 22.49 -15.10
N GLY A 221 -26.01 22.81 -16.35
CA GLY A 221 -24.87 22.16 -17.05
C GLY A 221 -23.51 22.71 -16.60
N GLY A 222 -22.46 21.95 -16.77
CA GLY A 222 -21.09 22.32 -16.39
C GLY A 222 -20.24 21.11 -16.03
N THR A 223 -19.02 21.37 -15.53
CA THR A 223 -18.13 20.35 -15.02
C THR A 223 -18.29 20.22 -13.51
N TYR A 224 -18.49 19.01 -13.03
CA TYR A 224 -18.74 18.71 -11.62
C TYR A 224 -17.87 17.56 -11.14
N GLN A 225 -17.50 17.60 -9.87
CA GLN A 225 -16.79 16.50 -9.23
C GLN A 225 -17.73 15.30 -9.02
N TYR A 226 -17.17 14.10 -9.04
CA TYR A 226 -17.87 12.87 -8.70
C TYR A 226 -18.67 13.01 -7.39
N GLY A 227 -19.88 12.51 -7.39
CA GLY A 227 -20.77 12.57 -6.22
C GLY A 227 -21.48 13.91 -6.03
N THR A 228 -21.22 14.92 -6.89
CA THR A 228 -21.92 16.20 -6.78
C THR A 228 -23.38 16.03 -7.16
N THR A 229 -24.28 16.56 -6.32
CA THR A 229 -25.71 16.65 -6.65
C THR A 229 -25.95 17.84 -7.57
N VAL A 230 -26.47 17.57 -8.75
CA VAL A 230 -26.77 18.56 -9.78
C VAL A 230 -28.28 18.72 -9.95
N TYR A 231 -28.69 19.94 -10.21
CA TYR A 231 -30.09 20.37 -10.48
C TYR A 231 -30.14 20.79 -11.95
N ALA A 232 -30.60 19.92 -12.85
CA ALA A 232 -30.91 20.29 -14.20
C ALA A 232 -32.30 20.93 -14.22
N ILE A 233 -32.41 22.18 -14.72
CA ILE A 233 -33.64 22.94 -14.72
C ILE A 233 -34.02 23.31 -16.16
N ALA A 234 -35.22 22.95 -16.56
CA ALA A 234 -35.83 23.30 -17.83
C ALA A 234 -36.87 24.38 -17.64
N ASN A 235 -36.70 25.50 -18.35
CA ASN A 235 -37.63 26.65 -18.31
C ASN A 235 -38.25 26.83 -19.68
N PRO A 236 -39.56 26.56 -19.84
CA PRO A 236 -40.26 26.74 -21.09
C PRO A 236 -40.31 28.22 -21.50
N ASN A 237 -40.15 28.49 -22.79
CA ASN A 237 -40.46 29.79 -23.35
C ASN A 237 -41.97 29.99 -23.47
N LYS A 238 -42.36 31.21 -23.81
CA LYS A 238 -43.79 31.53 -24.07
C LYS A 238 -44.34 30.58 -25.13
N ASP A 239 -45.58 30.11 -24.92
CA ASP A 239 -46.31 29.20 -25.80
C ASP A 239 -45.70 27.77 -25.91
N TYR A 240 -44.73 27.44 -25.00
CA TYR A 240 -44.19 26.09 -24.86
C TYR A 240 -44.49 25.53 -23.47
N THR A 241 -44.52 24.23 -23.37
CA THR A 241 -44.55 23.50 -22.08
C THR A 241 -43.45 22.45 -22.07
N PHE A 242 -42.88 22.23 -20.91
CA PHE A 242 -41.89 21.17 -20.72
C PHE A 242 -42.62 19.82 -20.77
N LEU A 243 -42.01 18.85 -21.50
CA LEU A 243 -42.51 17.49 -21.61
C LEU A 243 -41.75 16.54 -20.70
N ASN A 244 -40.48 16.41 -20.90
CA ASN A 244 -39.60 15.51 -20.16
C ASN A 244 -38.10 15.82 -20.41
N TRP A 245 -37.26 15.21 -19.59
CA TRP A 245 -35.82 15.04 -19.84
C TRP A 245 -35.58 13.70 -20.45
N THR A 246 -34.73 13.61 -21.48
CA THR A 246 -34.25 12.35 -22.07
C THR A 246 -32.73 12.30 -22.04
N ASN A 247 -32.18 11.08 -22.05
CA ASN A 247 -30.77 10.83 -22.35
C ASN A 247 -30.53 10.85 -23.89
N GLU A 248 -29.31 10.61 -24.31
CA GLU A 248 -28.93 10.57 -25.76
C GLU A 248 -29.63 9.43 -26.52
N GLU A 249 -29.95 8.33 -25.84
CA GLU A 249 -30.69 7.21 -26.42
C GLU A 249 -32.19 7.48 -26.58
N GLY A 250 -32.65 8.64 -26.09
CA GLY A 250 -34.05 9.04 -26.13
C GLY A 250 -34.91 8.43 -25.02
N GLU A 251 -34.29 7.84 -24.01
CA GLU A 251 -35.02 7.31 -22.86
C GLU A 251 -35.38 8.44 -21.88
N ILE A 252 -36.61 8.40 -21.34
CA ILE A 252 -37.10 9.41 -20.39
C ILE A 252 -36.44 9.16 -19.02
N VAL A 253 -35.66 10.15 -18.55
CA VAL A 253 -34.99 10.10 -17.24
C VAL A 253 -35.78 10.91 -16.18
N SER A 254 -36.58 11.93 -16.58
CA SER A 254 -37.40 12.67 -15.69
C SER A 254 -38.59 13.37 -16.42
N THR A 255 -39.74 13.44 -15.75
CA THR A 255 -40.88 14.24 -16.19
C THR A 255 -41.07 15.54 -15.40
N SER A 256 -40.17 15.79 -14.43
CA SER A 256 -40.12 17.03 -13.69
C SER A 256 -39.22 18.05 -14.43
N PRO A 257 -39.63 19.32 -14.55
CA PRO A 257 -38.78 20.36 -15.10
C PRO A 257 -37.48 20.53 -14.32
N GLN A 258 -37.48 20.23 -13.02
CA GLN A 258 -36.32 20.14 -12.19
C GLN A 258 -35.96 18.65 -12.00
N TYR A 259 -34.84 18.23 -12.58
CA TYR A 259 -34.28 16.89 -12.42
C TYR A 259 -33.06 16.97 -11.54
N ILE A 260 -33.03 16.13 -10.48
CA ILE A 260 -31.98 16.07 -9.48
C ILE A 260 -31.30 14.74 -9.61
N PHE A 261 -29.96 14.74 -9.74
CA PHE A 261 -29.17 13.53 -9.85
C PHE A 261 -27.75 13.73 -9.31
N GLU A 262 -27.08 12.64 -9.02
CA GLU A 262 -25.68 12.60 -8.60
C GLU A 262 -24.79 12.31 -9.81
N VAL A 263 -23.71 13.08 -9.97
CA VAL A 263 -22.76 12.94 -11.09
C VAL A 263 -21.78 11.81 -10.79
N LYS A 264 -21.80 10.78 -11.65
CA LYS A 264 -20.87 9.62 -11.57
C LYS A 264 -20.10 9.37 -12.87
N ASN A 265 -20.54 9.98 -13.95
CA ASN A 265 -19.98 9.91 -15.29
C ASN A 265 -20.39 11.16 -16.07
N ASP A 266 -19.91 11.29 -17.31
CA ASP A 266 -20.42 12.29 -18.23
C ASP A 266 -21.90 12.04 -18.52
N ILE A 267 -22.70 13.11 -18.53
CA ILE A 267 -24.15 13.07 -18.67
C ILE A 267 -24.58 14.07 -19.73
N ASN A 268 -25.36 13.58 -20.71
CA ASN A 268 -25.98 14.40 -21.73
C ASN A 268 -27.50 14.29 -21.60
N LEU A 269 -28.18 15.41 -21.36
CA LEU A 269 -29.62 15.48 -21.19
C LEU A 269 -30.25 16.46 -22.15
N ILE A 270 -31.42 16.09 -22.66
CA ILE A 270 -32.21 16.86 -23.59
C ILE A 270 -33.54 17.20 -22.90
N ALA A 271 -33.81 18.49 -22.68
CA ALA A 271 -35.11 18.96 -22.26
C ALA A 271 -36.04 19.06 -23.45
N ASN A 272 -37.04 18.21 -23.49
CA ASN A 272 -38.02 18.23 -24.56
C ASN A 272 -39.17 19.19 -24.21
N PHE A 273 -39.47 20.07 -25.13
CA PHE A 273 -40.58 21.03 -25.03
C PHE A 273 -41.55 20.81 -26.18
N ILE A 274 -42.84 21.08 -25.91
CA ILE A 274 -43.87 21.06 -26.93
C ILE A 274 -44.52 22.44 -27.03
N TYR A 275 -44.73 22.87 -28.26
CA TYR A 275 -45.47 24.08 -28.52
C TYR A 275 -46.93 23.86 -28.13
N VAL A 276 -47.46 24.73 -27.26
CA VAL A 276 -48.85 24.69 -26.85
C VAL A 276 -49.45 26.02 -27.28
N ASP A 277 -49.99 26.03 -28.45
CA ASP A 277 -50.77 27.18 -28.88
C ASP A 277 -51.91 27.41 -27.87
N ASN A 278 -51.99 28.61 -27.29
CA ASN A 278 -53.17 28.98 -26.50
C ASN A 278 -54.35 28.97 -27.44
N ILE A 279 -55.11 27.88 -27.43
CA ILE A 279 -56.32 27.71 -28.24
C ILE A 279 -57.37 28.68 -27.76
N LEU A 280 -57.14 29.95 -28.02
CA LEU A 280 -58.14 31.01 -28.18
C LEU A 280 -57.67 31.82 -29.41
N GLU A 281 -58.25 31.49 -30.56
CA GLU A 281 -58.15 32.23 -31.82
C GLU A 281 -56.79 32.08 -32.61
N SER A 282 -56.60 30.99 -33.33
CA SER A 282 -55.81 31.05 -34.56
C SER A 282 -56.57 30.39 -35.71
N ASN A 283 -56.66 31.16 -36.80
CA ASN A 283 -57.39 30.85 -38.02
C ASN A 283 -56.75 29.75 -38.89
N TYR A 284 -56.10 28.71 -38.29
CA TYR A 284 -55.42 27.67 -39.04
C TYR A 284 -55.55 26.26 -38.40
N THR A 285 -56.56 25.99 -37.57
CA THR A 285 -56.73 24.63 -37.06
C THR A 285 -57.97 24.01 -37.67
N ASN A 286 -57.78 23.03 -38.52
CA ASN A 286 -58.83 22.23 -39.16
C ASN A 286 -59.54 21.30 -38.18
N PHE A 287 -59.32 21.40 -36.85
CA PHE A 287 -59.91 20.47 -35.87
C PHE A 287 -60.61 21.21 -34.74
N SER A 288 -61.84 20.76 -34.48
CA SER A 288 -62.59 21.08 -33.26
C SER A 288 -62.73 19.82 -32.41
N ILE A 289 -62.44 19.92 -31.12
CA ILE A 289 -62.50 18.80 -30.19
C ILE A 289 -63.49 19.13 -29.08
N TYR A 290 -64.58 18.39 -29.00
CA TYR A 290 -65.59 18.62 -28.00
C TYR A 290 -66.32 17.30 -27.59
N PRO A 291 -66.87 17.23 -26.37
CA PRO A 291 -66.70 18.22 -25.30
C PRO A 291 -65.27 18.19 -24.76
N ASN A 292 -64.83 19.29 -24.17
CA ASN A 292 -63.58 19.39 -23.46
C ASN A 292 -63.76 20.41 -22.29
N PRO A 293 -63.85 19.99 -21.03
CA PRO A 293 -63.61 18.62 -20.51
C PRO A 293 -64.57 17.56 -21.04
N ALA A 294 -64.09 16.31 -21.12
CA ALA A 294 -64.82 15.16 -21.59
C ALA A 294 -64.86 14.02 -20.55
N SER A 295 -65.85 13.12 -20.59
CA SER A 295 -65.93 11.93 -19.72
C SER A 295 -65.76 10.62 -20.51
N ASP A 296 -66.68 10.32 -21.44
CA ASP A 296 -66.76 9.04 -22.11
C ASP A 296 -66.20 9.06 -23.52
N PHE A 297 -66.40 10.18 -24.20
CA PHE A 297 -65.98 10.31 -25.60
C PHE A 297 -65.68 11.79 -25.92
N ILE A 298 -64.87 11.96 -26.98
CA ILE A 298 -64.71 13.22 -27.68
C ILE A 298 -65.17 13.08 -29.13
N ILE A 299 -65.62 14.21 -29.69
CA ILE A 299 -65.83 14.39 -31.11
C ILE A 299 -64.67 15.20 -31.64
N VAL A 300 -63.99 14.65 -32.64
CA VAL A 300 -63.00 15.36 -33.43
C VAL A 300 -63.62 15.71 -34.76
N GLU A 301 -63.81 17.01 -35.02
CA GLU A 301 -64.37 17.52 -36.26
C GLU A 301 -63.27 18.29 -37.01
N ASN A 302 -63.13 18.04 -38.31
CA ASN A 302 -62.16 18.72 -39.18
C ASN A 302 -62.88 19.31 -40.38
N ASP A 303 -62.24 20.32 -41.05
CA ASP A 303 -62.88 21.05 -42.13
C ASP A 303 -62.91 20.29 -43.47
N ASN A 304 -62.22 19.15 -43.54
CA ASN A 304 -62.12 18.32 -44.76
C ASN A 304 -62.14 16.84 -44.39
N SER A 305 -62.18 15.96 -45.38
CA SER A 305 -62.14 14.52 -45.23
C SER A 305 -60.74 13.88 -45.43
N ASP A 306 -59.70 14.69 -45.22
CA ASP A 306 -58.33 14.15 -45.28
C ASP A 306 -58.05 13.21 -44.14
N GLN A 307 -57.14 12.27 -44.37
CA GLN A 307 -56.73 11.32 -43.33
C GLN A 307 -55.66 11.95 -42.43
N TYR A 308 -55.86 11.80 -41.11
CA TYR A 308 -54.88 12.24 -40.11
C TYR A 308 -54.61 11.16 -39.09
N ASP A 309 -53.35 11.00 -38.69
CA ASP A 309 -52.96 10.16 -37.57
C ASP A 309 -53.12 10.95 -36.26
N MET A 310 -54.15 10.60 -35.48
CA MET A 310 -54.38 11.14 -34.17
C MET A 310 -53.70 10.31 -33.09
N THR A 311 -52.93 10.93 -32.24
CA THR A 311 -52.28 10.30 -31.07
C THR A 311 -52.64 11.09 -29.79
N ILE A 312 -53.07 10.34 -28.76
CA ILE A 312 -53.26 10.90 -27.42
C ILE A 312 -52.10 10.48 -26.55
N TYR A 313 -51.47 11.46 -25.89
CA TYR A 313 -50.38 11.26 -24.95
C TYR A 313 -50.84 11.67 -23.54
N ASP A 314 -50.34 10.97 -22.52
CA ASP A 314 -50.43 11.49 -21.16
C ASP A 314 -49.40 12.63 -20.96
N MET A 315 -49.42 13.26 -19.79
CA MET A 315 -48.49 14.37 -19.47
C MET A 315 -47.01 13.91 -19.33
N THR A 316 -46.72 12.59 -19.40
CA THR A 316 -45.37 12.06 -19.41
C THR A 316 -44.83 11.87 -20.83
N GLY A 317 -45.68 12.13 -21.86
CA GLY A 317 -45.34 11.87 -23.27
C GLY A 317 -45.60 10.42 -23.71
N LYS A 318 -46.10 9.56 -22.82
CA LYS A 318 -46.46 8.18 -23.17
C LYS A 318 -47.68 8.16 -24.07
N VAL A 319 -47.62 7.42 -25.16
CA VAL A 319 -48.73 7.18 -26.07
C VAL A 319 -49.78 6.38 -25.35
N ILE A 320 -51.00 6.90 -25.24
CA ILE A 320 -52.16 6.26 -24.64
C ILE A 320 -53.08 5.70 -25.69
N LEU A 321 -53.33 6.45 -26.77
CA LEU A 321 -54.21 6.04 -27.85
C LEU A 321 -53.65 6.50 -29.21
N LYS A 322 -53.71 5.65 -30.21
CA LYS A 322 -53.51 6.03 -31.62
C LYS A 322 -54.73 5.65 -32.43
N LYS A 323 -55.19 6.57 -33.25
CA LYS A 323 -56.33 6.34 -34.15
C LYS A 323 -56.20 7.15 -35.40
N GLN A 324 -56.61 6.59 -36.51
CA GLN A 324 -56.69 7.32 -37.76
C GLN A 324 -58.03 8.02 -37.81
N ILE A 325 -58.04 9.32 -38.20
CA ILE A 325 -59.22 10.16 -38.43
C ILE A 325 -59.38 10.24 -39.95
N ASP A 326 -60.52 9.77 -40.47
CA ASP A 326 -60.78 9.63 -41.89
C ASP A 326 -62.14 10.21 -42.33
N SER A 327 -62.82 10.93 -41.44
CA SER A 327 -64.12 11.55 -41.65
C SER A 327 -64.15 12.97 -41.08
N ILE A 328 -65.04 13.81 -41.61
CA ILE A 328 -65.23 15.19 -41.12
C ILE A 328 -65.57 15.19 -39.62
N LYS A 329 -66.27 14.13 -39.15
CA LYS A 329 -66.68 14.06 -37.75
C LYS A 329 -66.43 12.64 -37.23
N ASN A 330 -65.48 12.55 -36.27
CA ASN A 330 -65.03 11.28 -35.70
C ASN A 330 -65.35 11.22 -34.21
N ARG A 331 -66.00 10.17 -33.77
CA ARG A 331 -66.23 9.89 -32.34
C ARG A 331 -65.12 8.99 -31.80
N ILE A 332 -64.46 9.43 -30.77
CA ILE A 332 -63.36 8.74 -30.11
C ILE A 332 -63.80 8.42 -28.69
N ASN A 333 -63.84 7.13 -28.37
CA ASN A 333 -64.10 6.68 -26.99
C ASN A 333 -62.83 6.90 -26.12
N ILE A 334 -63.02 7.54 -24.98
CA ILE A 334 -61.99 7.85 -23.99
C ILE A 334 -62.42 7.48 -22.56
N GLY A 335 -63.59 6.80 -22.40
CA GLY A 335 -64.12 6.49 -21.07
C GLY A 335 -63.29 5.49 -20.25
N GLU A 336 -62.30 4.86 -20.85
CA GLU A 336 -61.32 4.01 -20.12
C GLU A 336 -60.08 4.81 -19.62
N LEU A 337 -59.96 6.06 -20.00
CA LEU A 337 -58.82 6.91 -19.60
C LEU A 337 -59.12 7.52 -18.24
N PRO A 338 -58.12 7.50 -17.30
CA PRO A 338 -58.25 8.18 -15.99
C PRO A 338 -58.50 9.68 -16.13
N ASP A 339 -59.14 10.24 -15.13
CA ASP A 339 -59.26 11.71 -15.00
C ASP A 339 -57.87 12.35 -15.04
N GLY A 340 -57.76 13.42 -15.85
CA GLY A 340 -56.47 14.07 -16.01
C GLY A 340 -56.40 14.97 -17.24
N THR A 341 -55.19 15.49 -17.45
CA THR A 341 -54.87 16.28 -18.63
C THR A 341 -54.08 15.41 -19.60
N TYR A 342 -54.44 15.46 -20.88
CA TYR A 342 -53.85 14.73 -21.99
C TYR A 342 -53.50 15.70 -23.13
N ILE A 343 -52.63 15.27 -24.01
CA ILE A 343 -52.29 15.98 -25.25
C ILE A 343 -52.75 15.15 -26.42
N ILE A 344 -53.53 15.75 -27.32
CA ILE A 344 -53.89 15.15 -28.60
C ILE A 344 -52.99 15.73 -29.69
N SER A 345 -52.38 14.88 -30.51
CA SER A 345 -51.59 15.29 -31.67
C SER A 345 -52.22 14.77 -32.96
N PHE A 346 -52.14 15.58 -34.03
CA PHE A 346 -52.49 15.17 -35.39
C PHE A 346 -51.25 15.25 -36.25
N ASN A 347 -50.89 14.10 -36.89
CA ASN A 347 -49.70 13.95 -37.73
C ASN A 347 -48.39 14.43 -37.08
N ASN A 348 -48.31 14.41 -35.75
CA ASN A 348 -47.18 14.97 -34.93
C ASN A 348 -46.85 16.44 -35.25
N LYS A 349 -47.83 17.23 -35.72
CA LYS A 349 -47.63 18.64 -36.10
C LYS A 349 -48.54 19.62 -35.39
N THR A 350 -49.76 19.20 -35.05
CA THR A 350 -50.76 20.05 -34.37
C THR A 350 -51.16 19.39 -33.07
N TYR A 351 -51.16 20.17 -31.99
CA TYR A 351 -51.37 19.65 -30.65
C TYR A 351 -52.54 20.38 -29.96
N TYR A 352 -53.38 19.62 -29.20
CA TYR A 352 -54.51 20.10 -28.45
C TYR A 352 -54.47 19.56 -27.02
N LYS A 353 -54.90 20.39 -26.08
CA LYS A 353 -55.11 19.95 -24.69
C LYS A 353 -56.48 19.29 -24.55
N LEU A 354 -56.49 18.09 -23.98
CA LEU A 354 -57.72 17.39 -23.59
C LEU A 354 -57.77 17.25 -22.08
N ILE A 355 -58.90 17.59 -21.48
CA ILE A 355 -59.21 17.38 -20.07
C ILE A 355 -60.26 16.28 -19.97
N ILE A 356 -59.94 15.22 -19.24
CA ILE A 356 -60.87 14.16 -18.91
C ILE A 356 -61.28 14.31 -17.48
N ASN A 357 -62.61 14.33 -17.27
CA ASN A 357 -63.21 14.48 -15.94
C ASN A 357 -64.50 13.63 -15.94
N SER A 358 -64.45 12.44 -15.28
CA SER A 358 -65.63 11.60 -15.03
C SER A 358 -66.37 12.23 -13.88
N LEU A 359 -67.57 12.75 -14.14
CA LEU A 359 -68.51 13.28 -13.14
C LEU A 359 -68.99 12.18 -12.20
#